data_21cab155e2e8085c79c393ce03847e5b
#
_entry.id   21cab155e2e8085c79c393ce03847e5b
#
_cell.length_a   1.000
_cell.length_b   1.000
_cell.length_c   1.000
_cell.angle_alpha   90.00
_cell.angle_beta   90.00
_cell.angle_gamma   90.00
#
_symmetry.space_group_name_H-M   'P 1'
#
loop_
_entity.id
_entity.type
_entity.pdbx_description
1 polymer ?
#
loop_
_entity_poly.entity_id
_entity_poly.type
_entity_poly.pdbx_seq_one_letter_code
_entity_poly.pdbx_strand_id
1 'polypeptide(L)'
;MAAKLLTLLMILLSLSQGTVDAYVEEMNLGGTLFLVNRDYPISSDYVPPDLVKPNVAMINGDVKMRAEAAQALEALFAAAQAEGGYSLVAVSGYRSYGQQAAIHERKVQSVGKKAALRVSAPAGCSEHQLGLAMDLGYKGHTSLNEAFGQSPEGIWVAENCHRFGFIIRYKAEWEEITGYAWEPWHIRYVGEEHARRIHELDIPYEYYAAQLRQAQLALLLRGEEPR
;
A
#
# COMPACT_ATOMS: atom_id res chain seq x y z
N MET A 1 -20.77 3.33 9.47
CA MET A 1 -19.67 2.40 9.78
C MET A 1 -20.15 0.97 9.99
N ALA A 2 -21.03 0.68 10.95
CA ALA A 2 -21.52 -0.69 11.23
C ALA A 2 -22.16 -1.42 10.04
N ALA A 3 -22.96 -0.74 9.20
CA ALA A 3 -23.59 -1.35 8.03
C ALA A 3 -22.57 -1.78 6.97
N LYS A 4 -21.54 -0.96 6.69
CA LYS A 4 -20.45 -1.29 5.75
C LYS A 4 -19.63 -2.48 6.26
N LEU A 5 -19.40 -2.57 7.58
CA LEU A 5 -18.70 -3.69 8.22
C LEU A 5 -19.50 -5.01 8.10
N LEU A 6 -20.82 -4.93 8.27
CA LEU A 6 -21.72 -6.07 8.15
C LEU A 6 -21.75 -6.61 6.71
N THR A 7 -21.77 -5.70 5.72
CA THR A 7 -21.77 -6.06 4.28
C THR A 7 -20.48 -6.79 3.91
N LEU A 8 -19.32 -6.33 4.36
CA LEU A 8 -18.04 -7.01 4.08
C LEU A 8 -17.97 -8.38 4.77
N LEU A 9 -18.44 -8.50 6.01
CA LEU A 9 -18.51 -9.78 6.72
C LEU A 9 -19.41 -10.78 5.97
N MET A 10 -20.53 -10.32 5.42
CA MET A 10 -21.44 -11.16 4.62
C MET A 10 -20.81 -11.62 3.30
N ILE A 11 -20.03 -10.74 2.63
CA ILE A 11 -19.31 -11.07 1.40
C ILE A 11 -18.24 -12.13 1.69
N LEU A 12 -17.45 -11.97 2.76
CA LEU A 12 -16.41 -12.94 3.16
C LEU A 12 -16.99 -14.30 3.56
N LEU A 13 -18.19 -14.34 4.16
CA LEU A 13 -18.89 -15.59 4.50
C LEU A 13 -19.45 -16.32 3.27
N SER A 14 -19.55 -15.66 2.12
CA SER A 14 -20.02 -16.24 0.87
C SER A 14 -18.90 -16.71 -0.06
N LEU A 15 -17.62 -16.50 0.29
CA LEU A 15 -16.48 -16.93 -0.50
C LEU A 15 -16.37 -18.47 -0.51
N SER A 16 -15.95 -19.03 -1.64
CA SER A 16 -15.60 -20.44 -1.75
C SER A 16 -14.33 -20.76 -0.96
N GLN A 17 -14.15 -22.02 -0.53
CA GLN A 17 -12.93 -22.47 0.18
C GLN A 17 -11.67 -22.10 -0.57
N GLY A 18 -11.57 -22.40 -1.88
CA GLY A 18 -10.38 -22.08 -2.68
C GLY A 18 -10.05 -20.59 -2.78
N THR A 19 -11.06 -19.71 -2.69
CA THR A 19 -10.83 -18.25 -2.65
C THR A 19 -10.20 -17.82 -1.33
N VAL A 20 -10.59 -18.47 -0.23
CA VAL A 20 -10.03 -18.14 1.09
C VAL A 20 -8.61 -18.66 1.24
N ASP A 21 -8.32 -19.85 0.73
CA ASP A 21 -6.96 -20.43 0.74
C ASP A 21 -5.97 -19.52 -0.03
N ALA A 22 -6.39 -19.00 -1.18
CA ALA A 22 -5.61 -18.01 -1.94
C ALA A 22 -5.32 -16.74 -1.11
N TYR A 23 -6.32 -16.21 -0.41
CA TYR A 23 -6.14 -15.01 0.43
C TYR A 23 -5.21 -15.27 1.63
N VAL A 24 -5.16 -16.50 2.16
CA VAL A 24 -4.22 -16.86 3.25
C VAL A 24 -2.78 -16.75 2.77
N GLU A 25 -2.46 -17.27 1.58
CA GLU A 25 -1.11 -17.14 1.01
C GLU A 25 -0.73 -15.68 0.76
N GLU A 26 -1.64 -14.88 0.23
CA GLU A 26 -1.42 -13.46 -0.01
C GLU A 26 -1.21 -12.64 1.28
N MET A 27 -1.75 -13.09 2.42
CA MET A 27 -1.56 -12.46 3.72
C MET A 27 -0.25 -12.86 4.41
N ASN A 28 0.45 -13.88 3.94
CA ASN A 28 1.75 -14.28 4.47
C ASN A 28 2.86 -13.33 3.99
N LEU A 29 4.00 -13.36 4.68
CA LEU A 29 5.16 -12.59 4.26
C LEU A 29 5.62 -13.04 2.87
N GLY A 30 5.63 -12.10 1.94
CA GLY A 30 5.85 -12.36 0.50
C GLY A 30 4.58 -12.26 -0.34
N GLY A 31 3.40 -12.33 0.25
CA GLY A 31 2.13 -12.07 -0.43
C GLY A 31 1.80 -10.58 -0.57
N THR A 32 0.87 -10.26 -1.47
CA THR A 32 0.47 -8.87 -1.75
C THR A 32 -0.35 -8.24 -0.63
N LEU A 33 -1.02 -9.06 0.19
CA LEU A 33 -1.87 -8.63 1.30
C LEU A 33 -1.16 -8.66 2.66
N PHE A 34 0.15 -8.87 2.71
CA PHE A 34 0.87 -8.81 3.98
C PHE A 34 0.80 -7.39 4.58
N LEU A 35 0.20 -7.28 5.78
CA LEU A 35 0.17 -6.01 6.51
C LEU A 35 1.49 -5.80 7.23
N VAL A 36 2.20 -4.74 6.89
CA VAL A 36 3.36 -4.24 7.63
C VAL A 36 3.05 -2.88 8.22
N ASN A 37 3.29 -2.73 9.51
CA ASN A 37 3.19 -1.49 10.26
C ASN A 37 3.98 -1.63 11.58
N ARG A 38 3.74 -0.79 12.57
CA ARG A 38 4.48 -0.84 13.85
C ARG A 38 4.15 -2.05 14.71
N ASP A 39 2.96 -2.63 14.54
CA ASP A 39 2.52 -3.82 15.28
C ASP A 39 2.95 -5.11 14.57
N TYR A 40 3.21 -5.04 13.26
CA TYR A 40 3.60 -6.16 12.40
C TYR A 40 4.87 -5.82 11.61
N PRO A 41 6.03 -5.71 12.31
CA PRO A 41 7.29 -5.42 11.63
C PRO A 41 7.82 -6.65 10.89
N ILE A 42 8.62 -6.40 9.84
CA ILE A 42 9.34 -7.43 9.09
C ILE A 42 10.83 -7.40 9.43
N SER A 43 11.50 -8.54 9.27
CA SER A 43 12.89 -8.69 9.65
C SER A 43 13.86 -7.89 8.77
N SER A 44 15.06 -7.65 9.29
CA SER A 44 16.08 -6.83 8.61
C SER A 44 16.66 -7.48 7.35
N ASP A 45 16.58 -8.79 7.23
CA ASP A 45 17.11 -9.61 6.15
C ASP A 45 16.08 -9.88 5.03
N TYR A 46 14.81 -9.49 5.25
CA TYR A 46 13.79 -9.66 4.21
C TYR A 46 14.03 -8.74 3.01
N VAL A 47 14.18 -9.36 1.85
CA VAL A 47 14.25 -8.71 0.54
C VAL A 47 13.31 -9.45 -0.41
N PRO A 48 12.40 -8.75 -1.10
CA PRO A 48 11.55 -9.39 -2.11
C PRO A 48 12.40 -10.03 -3.22
N PRO A 49 12.04 -11.27 -3.67
CA PRO A 49 12.86 -12.00 -4.64
C PRO A 49 12.71 -11.51 -6.09
N ASP A 50 11.66 -10.72 -6.37
CA ASP A 50 11.18 -10.38 -7.72
C ASP A 50 11.20 -8.86 -7.97
N LEU A 51 12.16 -8.14 -7.38
CA LEU A 51 12.32 -6.70 -7.58
C LEU A 51 12.75 -6.36 -9.01
N VAL A 52 11.94 -5.57 -9.69
CA VAL A 52 12.21 -5.06 -11.04
C VAL A 52 12.09 -3.53 -11.08
N LYS A 53 12.65 -2.92 -12.10
CA LYS A 53 12.49 -1.52 -12.42
C LYS A 53 11.29 -1.34 -13.35
N PRO A 54 10.20 -0.64 -12.94
CA PRO A 54 9.08 -0.36 -13.82
C PRO A 54 9.49 0.57 -14.97
N ASN A 55 8.90 0.37 -16.14
CA ASN A 55 9.14 1.20 -17.32
C ASN A 55 8.27 2.47 -17.28
N VAL A 56 8.53 3.34 -16.33
CA VAL A 56 7.82 4.62 -16.13
C VAL A 56 8.80 5.78 -15.92
N ALA A 57 8.32 7.01 -16.04
CA ALA A 57 9.11 8.17 -15.64
C ALA A 57 9.46 8.11 -14.15
N MET A 58 10.72 8.33 -13.79
CA MET A 58 11.21 8.27 -12.40
C MET A 58 12.30 9.30 -12.13
N ILE A 59 12.43 9.68 -10.84
CA ILE A 59 13.34 10.79 -10.47
C ILE A 59 14.82 10.44 -10.68
N ASN A 60 15.26 9.22 -10.32
CA ASN A 60 16.69 8.86 -10.27
C ASN A 60 17.05 7.62 -11.10
N GLY A 61 16.15 7.13 -11.93
CA GLY A 61 16.42 6.00 -12.82
C GLY A 61 16.64 4.62 -12.17
N ASP A 62 16.51 4.48 -10.84
CA ASP A 62 16.70 3.21 -10.12
C ASP A 62 15.63 2.97 -9.03
N VAL A 63 14.39 3.32 -9.33
CA VAL A 63 13.26 2.99 -8.47
C VAL A 63 12.81 1.56 -8.80
N LYS A 64 12.67 0.71 -7.78
CA LYS A 64 12.27 -0.70 -7.95
C LYS A 64 11.01 -1.01 -7.15
N MET A 65 10.28 -2.02 -7.61
CA MET A 65 9.19 -2.65 -6.88
C MET A 65 9.02 -4.11 -7.34
N ARG A 66 8.15 -4.87 -6.72
CA ARG A 66 7.88 -6.26 -7.13
C ARG A 66 7.30 -6.30 -8.54
N ALA A 67 7.59 -7.36 -9.27
CA ALA A 67 7.28 -7.47 -10.70
C ALA A 67 5.80 -7.25 -11.02
N GLU A 68 4.89 -7.86 -10.25
CA GLU A 68 3.45 -7.69 -10.41
C GLU A 68 3.01 -6.23 -10.19
N ALA A 69 3.46 -5.62 -9.09
CA ALA A 69 3.16 -4.23 -8.79
C ALA A 69 3.79 -3.26 -9.80
N ALA A 70 4.93 -3.60 -10.41
CA ALA A 70 5.56 -2.81 -11.46
C ALA A 70 4.70 -2.79 -12.73
N GLN A 71 4.16 -3.92 -13.17
CA GLN A 71 3.25 -4.00 -14.32
C GLN A 71 1.97 -3.19 -14.07
N ALA A 72 1.41 -3.29 -12.87
CA ALA A 72 0.25 -2.50 -12.45
C ALA A 72 0.54 -0.98 -12.45
N LEU A 73 1.74 -0.58 -11.99
CA LEU A 73 2.18 0.81 -12.02
C LEU A 73 2.33 1.35 -13.44
N GLU A 74 2.88 0.55 -14.35
CA GLU A 74 3.00 0.91 -15.77
C GLU A 74 1.62 1.17 -16.39
N ALA A 75 0.64 0.31 -16.11
CA ALA A 75 -0.74 0.47 -16.55
C ALA A 75 -1.39 1.74 -15.97
N LEU A 76 -1.17 2.02 -14.68
CA LEU A 76 -1.67 3.24 -14.01
C LEU A 76 -1.10 4.50 -14.67
N PHE A 77 0.22 4.54 -14.95
CA PHE A 77 0.86 5.69 -15.60
C PHE A 77 0.35 5.89 -17.03
N ALA A 78 0.17 4.81 -17.78
CA ALA A 78 -0.38 4.86 -19.14
C ALA A 78 -1.82 5.41 -19.14
N ALA A 79 -2.65 4.97 -18.20
CA ALA A 79 -4.03 5.46 -18.07
C ALA A 79 -4.07 6.92 -17.63
N ALA A 80 -3.24 7.35 -16.68
CA ALA A 80 -3.14 8.74 -16.25
C ALA A 80 -2.79 9.66 -17.41
N GLN A 81 -1.83 9.26 -18.26
CA GLN A 81 -1.45 10.01 -19.45
C GLN A 81 -2.57 10.03 -20.49
N ALA A 82 -3.25 8.90 -20.72
CA ALA A 82 -4.28 8.80 -21.74
C ALA A 82 -5.57 9.54 -21.37
N GLU A 83 -5.98 9.49 -20.10
CA GLU A 83 -7.27 10.02 -19.64
C GLU A 83 -7.22 11.51 -19.31
N GLY A 84 -6.07 12.03 -18.85
CA GLY A 84 -5.97 13.44 -18.44
C GLY A 84 -4.70 14.16 -18.88
N GLY A 85 -3.80 13.50 -19.62
CA GLY A 85 -2.48 14.07 -19.94
C GLY A 85 -1.57 14.19 -18.71
N TYR A 86 -1.89 13.50 -17.62
CA TYR A 86 -1.18 13.57 -16.34
C TYR A 86 0.19 12.89 -16.44
N SER A 87 1.24 13.67 -16.23
CA SER A 87 2.63 13.20 -16.33
C SER A 87 3.14 12.79 -14.95
N LEU A 88 2.77 11.60 -14.48
CA LEU A 88 3.21 11.04 -13.20
C LEU A 88 4.72 10.72 -13.21
N VAL A 89 5.36 10.75 -12.03
CA VAL A 89 6.76 10.42 -11.82
C VAL A 89 6.88 9.50 -10.61
N ALA A 90 7.55 8.36 -10.73
CA ALA A 90 7.91 7.49 -9.62
C ALA A 90 9.07 8.10 -8.83
N VAL A 91 8.85 8.35 -7.53
CA VAL A 91 9.82 9.05 -6.68
C VAL A 91 10.57 8.08 -5.77
N SER A 92 9.87 7.17 -5.10
CA SER A 92 10.47 6.22 -4.16
C SER A 92 9.70 4.90 -4.17
N GLY A 93 10.37 3.81 -4.46
CA GLY A 93 9.82 2.44 -4.44
C GLY A 93 10.44 1.62 -3.31
N TYR A 94 10.96 0.43 -3.62
CA TYR A 94 11.63 -0.43 -2.66
C TYR A 94 12.73 0.30 -1.88
N ARG A 95 12.71 0.12 -0.56
CA ARG A 95 13.76 0.58 0.35
C ARG A 95 14.15 -0.57 1.28
N SER A 96 15.44 -0.88 1.36
CA SER A 96 15.93 -1.88 2.32
C SER A 96 15.74 -1.42 3.76
N TYR A 97 15.79 -2.36 4.72
CA TYR A 97 15.76 -2.07 6.16
C TYR A 97 16.78 -0.99 6.55
N GLY A 98 18.03 -1.09 6.07
CA GLY A 98 19.08 -0.13 6.39
C GLY A 98 18.82 1.27 5.79
N GLN A 99 18.29 1.35 4.56
CA GLN A 99 17.90 2.62 3.97
C GLN A 99 16.77 3.29 4.76
N GLN A 100 15.76 2.51 5.17
CA GLN A 100 14.66 3.01 5.98
C GLN A 100 15.13 3.46 7.36
N ALA A 101 16.04 2.74 8.01
CA ALA A 101 16.65 3.15 9.28
C ALA A 101 17.32 4.52 9.16
N ALA A 102 18.13 4.73 8.13
CA ALA A 102 18.81 6.02 7.89
C ALA A 102 17.84 7.17 7.58
N ILE A 103 16.74 6.89 6.85
CA ILE A 103 15.70 7.89 6.56
C ILE A 103 14.98 8.28 7.86
N HIS A 104 14.54 7.30 8.64
CA HIS A 104 13.84 7.56 9.89
C HIS A 104 14.71 8.32 10.90
N GLU A 105 15.97 7.91 11.06
CA GLU A 105 16.92 8.59 11.96
C GLU A 105 17.12 10.06 11.57
N ARG A 106 17.34 10.38 10.29
CA ARG A 106 17.42 11.78 9.82
C ARG A 106 16.14 12.55 10.12
N LYS A 107 14.97 11.91 9.98
CA LYS A 107 13.70 12.55 10.32
C LYS A 107 13.59 12.83 11.83
N VAL A 108 14.00 11.87 12.67
CA VAL A 108 14.04 12.04 14.15
C VAL A 108 14.95 13.21 14.53
N GLN A 109 16.13 13.32 13.93
CA GLN A 109 17.06 14.42 14.18
C GLN A 109 16.49 15.79 13.74
N SER A 110 15.70 15.83 12.64
CA SER A 110 15.13 17.04 12.11
C SER A 110 13.93 17.57 12.89
N VAL A 111 12.98 16.68 13.28
CA VAL A 111 11.68 17.10 13.84
C VAL A 111 11.37 16.50 15.22
N GLY A 112 12.28 15.69 15.78
CA GLY A 112 12.10 14.98 17.03
C GLY A 112 11.30 13.68 16.88
N LYS A 113 11.49 12.74 17.82
CA LYS A 113 10.97 11.38 17.75
C LYS A 113 9.44 11.31 17.54
N LYS A 114 8.67 12.09 18.31
CA LYS A 114 7.20 12.05 18.25
C LYS A 114 6.66 12.51 16.89
N ALA A 115 7.19 13.59 16.34
CA ALA A 115 6.78 14.10 15.04
C ALA A 115 7.28 13.18 13.90
N ALA A 116 8.50 12.64 14.00
CA ALA A 116 9.04 11.73 13.03
C ALA A 116 8.18 10.47 12.83
N LEU A 117 7.64 9.90 13.91
CA LEU A 117 6.77 8.72 13.85
C LEU A 117 5.51 8.96 13.00
N ARG A 118 4.99 10.19 12.93
CA ARG A 118 3.80 10.50 12.12
C ARG A 118 4.06 10.55 10.61
N VAL A 119 5.31 10.72 10.19
CA VAL A 119 5.67 10.99 8.78
C VAL A 119 6.82 10.10 8.27
N SER A 120 7.26 9.14 9.04
CA SER A 120 8.33 8.20 8.65
C SER A 120 8.24 6.92 9.48
N ALA A 121 8.11 5.80 8.82
CA ALA A 121 8.11 4.50 9.47
C ALA A 121 9.50 4.17 10.06
N PRO A 122 9.57 3.56 11.26
CA PRO A 122 10.79 2.89 11.71
C PRO A 122 11.21 1.78 10.74
N ALA A 123 12.48 1.39 10.77
CA ALA A 123 12.97 0.24 10.00
C ALA A 123 12.18 -1.03 10.35
N GLY A 124 11.86 -1.83 9.35
CA GLY A 124 11.00 -3.01 9.49
C GLY A 124 9.49 -2.71 9.47
N CYS A 125 9.08 -1.44 9.63
CA CYS A 125 7.65 -1.04 9.69
C CYS A 125 7.15 -0.32 8.43
N SER A 126 7.96 -0.31 7.37
CA SER A 126 7.67 0.40 6.12
C SER A 126 7.23 -0.55 5.01
N GLU A 127 6.12 -0.23 4.34
CA GLU A 127 5.63 -0.96 3.17
C GLU A 127 6.60 -0.94 1.98
N HIS A 128 7.48 0.05 1.92
CA HIS A 128 8.54 0.09 0.90
C HIS A 128 9.51 -1.09 0.98
N GLN A 129 9.71 -1.69 2.17
CA GLN A 129 10.54 -2.89 2.29
C GLN A 129 9.87 -4.13 1.67
N LEU A 130 8.54 -4.15 1.52
CA LEU A 130 7.82 -5.19 0.78
C LEU A 130 8.00 -5.08 -0.74
N GLY A 131 8.46 -3.94 -1.25
CA GLY A 131 8.48 -3.67 -2.69
C GLY A 131 7.09 -3.48 -3.31
N LEU A 132 6.06 -3.22 -2.49
CA LEU A 132 4.66 -3.08 -2.91
C LEU A 132 4.15 -1.64 -2.78
N ALA A 133 4.97 -0.71 -2.29
CA ALA A 133 4.62 0.70 -2.18
C ALA A 133 5.41 1.56 -3.18
N MET A 134 4.77 2.63 -3.64
CA MET A 134 5.37 3.64 -4.48
C MET A 134 4.94 5.03 -4.03
N ASP A 135 5.93 5.91 -3.84
CA ASP A 135 5.68 7.33 -3.67
C ASP A 135 5.68 8.02 -5.04
N LEU A 136 4.65 8.81 -5.32
CA LEU A 136 4.41 9.47 -6.60
C LEU A 136 4.64 10.98 -6.53
N GLY A 137 5.10 11.53 -7.62
CA GLY A 137 5.06 12.95 -7.96
C GLY A 137 4.53 13.11 -9.37
N TYR A 138 4.69 14.32 -9.92
CA TYR A 138 4.41 14.61 -11.32
C TYR A 138 5.50 15.51 -11.92
N LYS A 139 5.51 15.66 -13.22
CA LYS A 139 6.54 16.44 -13.93
C LYS A 139 6.61 17.87 -13.39
N GLY A 140 7.78 18.22 -12.84
CA GLY A 140 8.03 19.52 -12.22
C GLY A 140 7.73 19.59 -10.71
N HIS A 141 7.14 18.55 -10.11
CA HIS A 141 6.87 18.49 -8.69
C HIS A 141 7.08 17.06 -8.15
N THR A 142 8.25 16.80 -7.62
CA THR A 142 8.65 15.49 -7.04
C THR A 142 8.86 15.53 -5.53
N SER A 143 8.51 16.65 -4.89
CA SER A 143 8.52 16.76 -3.43
C SER A 143 7.33 16.02 -2.84
N LEU A 144 7.60 15.11 -1.89
CA LEU A 144 6.58 14.34 -1.19
C LEU A 144 5.92 15.21 -0.11
N ASN A 145 4.84 15.88 -0.46
CA ASN A 145 4.06 16.73 0.42
C ASN A 145 2.59 16.78 0.00
N GLU A 146 1.74 17.37 0.84
CA GLU A 146 0.29 17.41 0.66
C GLU A 146 -0.17 18.12 -0.63
N ALA A 147 0.68 18.97 -1.24
CA ALA A 147 0.36 19.64 -2.50
C ALA A 147 0.13 18.65 -3.65
N PHE A 148 0.74 17.44 -3.61
CA PHE A 148 0.43 16.38 -4.57
C PHE A 148 -1.06 16.03 -4.55
N GLY A 149 -1.65 15.83 -3.37
CA GLY A 149 -3.08 15.48 -3.24
C GLY A 149 -4.05 16.58 -3.67
N GLN A 150 -3.57 17.81 -3.84
CA GLN A 150 -4.36 18.95 -4.33
C GLN A 150 -4.15 19.20 -5.83
N SER A 151 -3.19 18.52 -6.46
CA SER A 151 -2.93 18.61 -7.89
C SER A 151 -3.93 17.80 -8.70
N PRO A 152 -4.15 18.15 -9.98
CA PRO A 152 -4.98 17.33 -10.87
C PRO A 152 -4.49 15.87 -10.97
N GLU A 153 -3.16 15.66 -10.97
CA GLU A 153 -2.54 14.34 -10.99
C GLU A 153 -2.86 13.54 -9.72
N GLY A 154 -2.69 14.15 -8.54
CA GLY A 154 -2.95 13.50 -7.26
C GLY A 154 -4.43 13.19 -7.04
N ILE A 155 -5.32 14.08 -7.46
CA ILE A 155 -6.78 13.86 -7.42
C ILE A 155 -7.14 12.67 -8.32
N TRP A 156 -6.64 12.65 -9.56
CA TRP A 156 -6.86 11.53 -10.47
C TRP A 156 -6.33 10.21 -9.88
N VAL A 157 -5.14 10.20 -9.29
CA VAL A 157 -4.57 9.01 -8.62
C VAL A 157 -5.48 8.54 -7.49
N ALA A 158 -5.95 9.45 -6.63
CA ALA A 158 -6.82 9.10 -5.50
C ALA A 158 -8.14 8.46 -5.96
N GLU A 159 -8.70 8.94 -7.07
CA GLU A 159 -9.94 8.44 -7.63
C GLU A 159 -9.79 7.15 -8.43
N ASN A 160 -8.60 6.87 -9.00
CA ASN A 160 -8.44 5.84 -10.02
C ASN A 160 -7.42 4.74 -9.70
N CYS A 161 -6.53 4.92 -8.73
CA CYS A 161 -5.45 3.94 -8.46
C CYS A 161 -5.99 2.54 -8.13
N HIS A 162 -7.18 2.43 -7.54
CA HIS A 162 -7.85 1.17 -7.21
C HIS A 162 -8.14 0.29 -8.43
N ARG A 163 -8.32 0.89 -9.62
CA ARG A 163 -8.53 0.20 -10.90
C ARG A 163 -7.29 -0.64 -11.31
N PHE A 164 -6.14 -0.29 -10.78
CA PHE A 164 -4.82 -0.89 -11.07
C PHE A 164 -4.25 -1.63 -9.86
N GLY A 165 -5.07 -1.98 -8.88
CA GLY A 165 -4.65 -2.74 -7.71
C GLY A 165 -3.95 -1.94 -6.62
N PHE A 166 -3.93 -0.60 -6.69
CA PHE A 166 -3.35 0.27 -5.68
C PHE A 166 -4.40 0.92 -4.78
N ILE A 167 -4.02 1.23 -3.56
CA ILE A 167 -4.81 2.02 -2.62
C ILE A 167 -4.03 3.26 -2.19
N ILE A 168 -4.73 4.37 -1.90
CA ILE A 168 -4.17 5.47 -1.10
C ILE A 168 -4.07 4.96 0.33
N ARG A 169 -2.85 4.80 0.81
CA ARG A 169 -2.60 4.08 2.07
C ARG A 169 -2.92 4.88 3.31
N TYR A 170 -2.64 6.17 3.28
CA TYR A 170 -2.72 7.06 4.44
C TYR A 170 -3.56 8.28 4.12
N LYS A 171 -4.87 8.22 4.44
CA LYS A 171 -5.79 9.37 4.36
C LYS A 171 -5.78 10.15 5.68
N ALA A 172 -6.12 11.44 5.62
CA ALA A 172 -6.12 12.31 6.80
C ALA A 172 -7.03 11.80 7.93
N GLU A 173 -8.21 11.31 7.58
CA GLU A 173 -9.21 10.77 8.50
C GLU A 173 -8.82 9.42 9.12
N TRP A 174 -7.75 8.78 8.64
CA TRP A 174 -7.27 7.48 9.13
C TRP A 174 -6.02 7.57 10.01
N GLU A 175 -5.51 8.77 10.31
CA GLU A 175 -4.27 8.96 11.07
C GLU A 175 -4.30 8.26 12.44
N GLU A 176 -5.43 8.31 13.16
CA GLU A 176 -5.56 7.66 14.47
C GLU A 176 -5.47 6.12 14.39
N ILE A 177 -5.79 5.53 13.23
CA ILE A 177 -5.78 4.09 13.00
C ILE A 177 -4.44 3.64 12.45
N THR A 178 -3.95 4.33 11.41
CA THR A 178 -2.71 3.98 10.72
C THR A 178 -1.46 4.44 11.48
N GLY A 179 -1.61 5.50 12.27
CA GLY A 179 -0.51 6.19 12.96
C GLY A 179 0.31 7.11 12.06
N TYR A 180 -0.09 7.32 10.80
CA TYR A 180 0.59 8.19 9.83
C TYR A 180 -0.30 9.34 9.41
N ALA A 181 0.33 10.52 9.24
CA ALA A 181 -0.31 11.69 8.65
C ALA A 181 -0.76 11.42 7.21
N TRP A 182 -1.53 12.33 6.64
CA TRP A 182 -1.96 12.25 5.25
C TRP A 182 -0.78 12.23 4.28
N GLU A 183 -0.68 11.15 3.49
CA GLU A 183 0.34 10.95 2.46
C GLU A 183 -0.32 10.64 1.12
N PRO A 184 -0.85 11.66 0.41
CA PRO A 184 -1.57 11.45 -0.86
C PRO A 184 -0.70 10.88 -1.98
N TRP A 185 0.62 11.00 -1.85
CA TRP A 185 1.61 10.45 -2.79
C TRP A 185 1.88 8.96 -2.61
N HIS A 186 1.58 8.40 -1.42
CA HIS A 186 1.92 7.02 -1.08
C HIS A 186 0.82 6.07 -1.50
N ILE A 187 1.10 5.25 -2.53
CA ILE A 187 0.20 4.19 -2.98
C ILE A 187 0.77 2.81 -2.61
N ARG A 188 -0.13 1.89 -2.21
CA ARG A 188 0.18 0.52 -1.88
C ARG A 188 -0.55 -0.44 -2.82
N TYR A 189 0.21 -1.37 -3.44
CA TYR A 189 -0.35 -2.46 -4.24
C TYR A 189 -0.89 -3.58 -3.34
N VAL A 190 -2.12 -3.98 -3.60
CA VAL A 190 -2.84 -5.05 -2.91
C VAL A 190 -3.62 -5.97 -3.87
N GLY A 191 -3.43 -5.81 -5.19
CA GLY A 191 -4.21 -6.48 -6.22
C GLY A 191 -5.55 -5.78 -6.53
N GLU A 192 -6.03 -5.91 -7.78
CA GLU A 192 -7.19 -5.14 -8.28
C GLU A 192 -8.48 -5.41 -7.50
N GLU A 193 -8.76 -6.69 -7.18
CA GLU A 193 -9.97 -7.07 -6.45
C GLU A 193 -10.01 -6.42 -5.08
N HIS A 194 -8.90 -6.52 -4.32
CA HIS A 194 -8.80 -5.97 -2.97
C HIS A 194 -8.78 -4.45 -2.97
N ALA A 195 -8.07 -3.83 -3.91
CA ALA A 195 -8.01 -2.37 -4.05
C ALA A 195 -9.39 -1.78 -4.31
N ARG A 196 -10.17 -2.40 -5.21
CA ARG A 196 -11.55 -1.98 -5.51
C ARG A 196 -12.44 -2.10 -4.27
N ARG A 197 -12.37 -3.22 -3.53
CA ARG A 197 -13.15 -3.41 -2.31
C ARG A 197 -12.81 -2.40 -1.21
N ILE A 198 -11.52 -2.13 -1.00
CA ILE A 198 -11.05 -1.14 -0.03
C ILE A 198 -11.55 0.26 -0.41
N HIS A 199 -11.49 0.59 -1.70
CA HIS A 199 -12.00 1.86 -2.23
C HIS A 199 -13.53 2.00 -2.04
N GLU A 200 -14.32 0.97 -2.40
CA GLU A 200 -15.78 0.96 -2.25
C GLU A 200 -16.23 1.05 -0.77
N LEU A 201 -15.50 0.40 0.12
CA LEU A 201 -15.80 0.39 1.56
C LEU A 201 -15.30 1.66 2.25
N ASP A 202 -14.33 2.34 1.66
CA ASP A 202 -13.68 3.52 2.21
C ASP A 202 -13.17 3.29 3.65
N ILE A 203 -12.36 2.23 3.82
CA ILE A 203 -11.79 1.83 5.11
C ILE A 203 -10.27 1.76 5.06
N PRO A 204 -9.56 2.00 6.19
CA PRO A 204 -8.12 1.82 6.25
C PRO A 204 -7.74 0.34 6.07
N TYR A 205 -6.55 0.11 5.52
CA TYR A 205 -6.05 -1.24 5.21
C TYR A 205 -5.94 -2.13 6.47
N GLU A 206 -5.66 -1.56 7.62
CA GLU A 206 -5.67 -2.26 8.92
C GLU A 206 -7.00 -2.97 9.19
N TYR A 207 -8.12 -2.30 8.92
CA TYR A 207 -9.45 -2.89 9.12
C TYR A 207 -9.74 -3.96 8.09
N TYR A 208 -9.36 -3.74 6.83
CA TYR A 208 -9.51 -4.72 5.78
C TYR A 208 -8.72 -6.01 6.08
N ALA A 209 -7.44 -5.89 6.43
CA ALA A 209 -6.59 -7.02 6.80
C ALA A 209 -7.11 -7.78 8.04
N ALA A 210 -7.62 -7.05 9.04
CA ALA A 210 -8.23 -7.68 10.22
C ALA A 210 -9.47 -8.52 9.86
N GLN A 211 -10.29 -8.04 8.93
CA GLN A 211 -11.48 -8.76 8.47
C GLN A 211 -11.12 -10.02 7.68
N LEU A 212 -10.09 -9.98 6.82
CA LEU A 212 -9.58 -11.16 6.13
C LEU A 212 -9.10 -12.23 7.13
N ARG A 213 -8.35 -11.82 8.17
CA ARG A 213 -7.91 -12.74 9.24
C ARG A 213 -9.06 -13.34 10.03
N GLN A 214 -10.12 -12.57 10.30
CA GLN A 214 -11.32 -13.09 10.98
C GLN A 214 -12.06 -14.12 10.12
N ALA A 215 -12.16 -13.89 8.81
CA ALA A 215 -12.75 -14.85 7.89
C ALA A 215 -11.97 -16.18 7.88
N GLN A 216 -10.63 -16.10 7.83
CA GLN A 216 -9.76 -17.27 7.92
C GLN A 216 -9.98 -18.06 9.21
N LEU A 217 -10.01 -17.38 10.36
CA LEU A 217 -10.27 -18.03 11.66
C LEU A 217 -11.65 -18.71 11.70
N ALA A 218 -12.67 -18.09 11.11
CA ALA A 218 -14.01 -18.65 11.06
C ALA A 218 -14.07 -19.96 10.24
N LEU A 219 -13.28 -20.08 9.18
CA LEU A 219 -13.17 -21.30 8.38
C LEU A 219 -12.43 -22.42 9.14
N LEU A 220 -11.29 -22.09 9.76
CA LEU A 220 -10.56 -23.05 10.59
C LEU A 220 -11.43 -23.63 11.72
N LEU A 221 -12.26 -22.79 12.36
CA LEU A 221 -13.17 -23.22 13.42
C LEU A 221 -14.32 -24.12 12.93
N ARG A 222 -14.63 -24.10 11.62
CA ARG A 222 -15.62 -25.01 11.00
C ARG A 222 -15.05 -26.39 10.63
N GLY A 223 -13.76 -26.61 10.89
CA GLY A 223 -13.06 -27.84 10.52
C GLY A 223 -12.72 -27.91 9.02
N GLU A 224 -12.79 -26.80 8.33
CA GLU A 224 -12.36 -26.65 6.95
C GLU A 224 -10.87 -26.24 6.99
N GLU A 225 -9.98 -27.24 6.90
CA GLU A 225 -8.54 -26.94 6.86
C GLU A 225 -8.20 -26.18 5.59
N PRO A 226 -7.37 -25.11 5.68
CA PRO A 226 -6.78 -24.50 4.49
C PRO A 226 -5.92 -25.56 3.78
N ARG A 227 -6.18 -25.79 2.52
CA ARG A 227 -5.40 -26.72 1.68
C ARG A 227 -4.24 -26.02 1.03
#